data_583c83373750fa91a3e38ea74d568ecf
#
_entry.id   583c83373750fa91a3e38ea74d568ecf
#
_cell.length_a   1.000
_cell.length_b   1.000
_cell.length_c   1.000
_cell.angle_alpha   90.00
_cell.angle_beta   90.00
_cell.angle_gamma   90.00
#
_symmetry.space_group_name_H-M   'P 1'
#
loop_
_entity.id
_entity.type
_entity.pdbx_description
1 polymer ?
#
loop_
_entity_poly.entity_id
_entity_poly.type
_entity_poly.pdbx_seq_one_letter_code
_entity_poly.pdbx_strand_id
1 'polypeptide(L)'
;VLYLLLLEELLFIYVKIIIINKEKEKFKKMNISKKIISNLKKSGVDFYLSVPCKLLANMIDILEQDNEVYYSSVPREEEGMGICAGAYLGGKFPCIMMQNTGIGNSVNAIVSLIQLYQLPIIFLISYRGTPGEKVGAQGSMAKVTEDILNTLRIPILQCSSERDLDKISTFTNHAKVMESPVAILCDFELMKDDT
;
A
#
# COMPACT_ATOMS: atom_id res chain seq x y z
N VAL A 1 22.52 41.10 27.49
CA VAL A 1 21.03 40.96 27.57
C VAL A 1 20.42 40.95 26.14
N LEU A 2 20.66 41.98 25.31
CA LEU A 2 20.09 42.10 23.97
C LEU A 2 20.48 40.94 23.04
N TYR A 3 21.72 40.44 23.12
CA TYR A 3 22.21 39.32 22.35
C TYR A 3 21.53 37.98 22.73
N LEU A 4 21.25 37.77 24.00
CA LEU A 4 20.52 36.60 24.48
C LEU A 4 19.07 36.59 24.01
N LEU A 5 18.39 37.76 24.06
CA LEU A 5 17.02 37.89 23.54
C LEU A 5 16.93 37.58 22.03
N LEU A 6 17.90 38.08 21.25
CA LEU A 6 17.98 37.77 19.81
C LEU A 6 18.22 36.28 19.53
N LEU A 7 19.04 35.60 20.33
CA LEU A 7 19.25 34.15 20.20
C LEU A 7 17.99 33.35 20.55
N GLU A 8 17.24 33.73 21.56
CA GLU A 8 15.96 33.10 21.92
C GLU A 8 14.92 33.28 20.82
N GLU A 9 14.80 34.45 20.22
CA GLU A 9 13.89 34.69 19.09
C GLU A 9 14.30 33.88 17.85
N LEU A 10 15.60 33.82 17.52
CA LEU A 10 16.07 32.99 16.40
C LEU A 10 15.84 31.51 16.63
N LEU A 11 16.08 31.02 17.84
CA LEU A 11 15.79 29.64 18.20
C LEU A 11 14.29 29.29 18.07
N PHE A 12 13.44 30.22 18.54
CA PHE A 12 12.00 30.09 18.46
C PHE A 12 11.50 30.04 16.99
N ILE A 13 12.04 30.94 16.15
CA ILE A 13 11.74 30.93 14.69
C ILE A 13 12.22 29.62 14.04
N TYR A 14 13.42 29.15 14.37
CA TYR A 14 13.99 27.92 13.85
C TYR A 14 13.13 26.71 14.22
N VAL A 15 12.71 26.62 15.49
CA VAL A 15 11.80 25.53 15.95
C VAL A 15 10.45 25.59 15.23
N LYS A 16 9.87 26.79 15.05
CA LYS A 16 8.63 26.95 14.27
C LYS A 16 8.78 26.50 12.83
N ILE A 17 9.89 26.82 12.16
CA ILE A 17 10.16 26.39 10.79
C ILE A 17 10.25 24.86 10.71
N ILE A 18 10.92 24.22 11.69
CA ILE A 18 11.00 22.75 11.76
C ILE A 18 9.61 22.13 11.93
N ILE A 19 8.79 22.69 12.82
CA ILE A 19 7.42 22.19 13.05
C ILE A 19 6.57 22.33 11.78
N ILE A 20 6.58 23.52 11.16
CA ILE A 20 5.84 23.77 9.91
C ILE A 20 6.29 22.86 8.79
N ASN A 21 7.58 22.61 8.66
CA ASN A 21 8.10 21.69 7.64
C ASN A 21 7.67 20.24 7.91
N LYS A 22 7.71 19.80 9.17
CA LYS A 22 7.19 18.48 9.57
C LYS A 22 5.69 18.34 9.31
N GLU A 23 4.91 19.36 9.60
CA GLU A 23 3.46 19.35 9.31
C GLU A 23 3.17 19.34 7.81
N LYS A 24 3.91 20.13 7.01
CA LYS A 24 3.80 20.08 5.54
C LYS A 24 4.19 18.73 4.96
N GLU A 25 5.25 18.12 5.47
CA GLU A 25 5.64 16.76 5.10
C GLU A 25 4.56 15.76 5.48
N LYS A 26 4.02 15.80 6.70
CA LYS A 26 2.92 14.95 7.15
C LYS A 26 1.67 15.13 6.30
N PHE A 27 1.34 16.37 5.90
CA PHE A 27 0.19 16.65 5.02
C PHE A 27 0.42 16.14 3.59
N LYS A 28 1.64 16.27 3.06
CA LYS A 28 2.03 15.71 1.76
C LYS A 28 1.97 14.17 1.76
N LYS A 29 2.44 13.54 2.83
CA LYS A 29 2.41 12.10 3.09
C LYS A 29 0.99 11.54 3.09
N MET A 30 0.12 12.14 3.90
CA MET A 30 -1.29 11.75 3.97
C MET A 30 -2.01 11.90 2.62
N ASN A 31 -1.39 12.62 1.66
CA ASN A 31 -1.91 12.77 0.32
C ASN A 31 -1.67 11.52 -0.56
N ILE A 32 -0.53 10.84 -0.44
CA ILE A 32 -0.22 9.61 -1.21
C ILE A 32 -1.17 8.48 -0.79
N SER A 33 -1.24 8.17 0.50
CA SER A 33 -2.13 7.12 1.03
C SER A 33 -3.60 7.41 0.70
N LYS A 34 -4.06 8.66 0.91
CA LYS A 34 -5.42 9.08 0.53
C LYS A 34 -5.68 8.93 -0.96
N LYS A 35 -4.72 9.29 -1.81
CA LYS A 35 -4.85 9.19 -3.26
C LYS A 35 -4.96 7.72 -3.70
N ILE A 36 -4.15 6.83 -3.13
CA ILE A 36 -4.22 5.39 -3.39
C ILE A 36 -5.60 4.85 -3.00
N ILE A 37 -6.02 5.04 -1.74
CA ILE A 37 -7.32 4.55 -1.24
C ILE A 37 -8.48 5.15 -2.04
N SER A 38 -8.44 6.46 -2.33
CA SER A 38 -9.47 7.11 -3.15
C SER A 38 -9.60 6.48 -4.55
N ASN A 39 -8.49 6.15 -5.21
CA ASN A 39 -8.51 5.52 -6.52
C ASN A 39 -9.02 4.06 -6.48
N LEU A 40 -8.70 3.32 -5.42
CA LEU A 40 -9.26 1.99 -5.18
C LEU A 40 -10.78 2.05 -4.94
N LYS A 41 -11.23 2.97 -4.07
CA LYS A 41 -12.68 3.18 -3.79
C LYS A 41 -13.44 3.60 -5.05
N LYS A 42 -12.89 4.49 -5.90
CA LYS A 42 -13.49 4.87 -7.20
C LYS A 42 -13.71 3.67 -8.12
N SER A 43 -12.89 2.62 -8.00
CA SER A 43 -13.06 1.37 -8.75
C SER A 43 -14.03 0.39 -8.08
N GLY A 44 -14.62 0.79 -6.94
CA GLY A 44 -15.58 0.00 -6.18
C GLY A 44 -14.96 -0.97 -5.20
N VAL A 45 -13.68 -0.84 -4.85
CA VAL A 45 -13.08 -1.61 -3.74
C VAL A 45 -13.73 -1.16 -2.44
N ASP A 46 -14.37 -2.09 -1.73
CA ASP A 46 -15.15 -1.84 -0.52
C ASP A 46 -14.80 -2.76 0.65
N PHE A 47 -13.84 -3.66 0.44
CA PHE A 47 -13.37 -4.60 1.46
C PHE A 47 -11.83 -4.62 1.47
N TYR A 48 -11.26 -4.26 2.60
CA TYR A 48 -9.82 -4.15 2.76
C TYR A 48 -9.31 -5.05 3.88
N LEU A 49 -8.23 -5.77 3.60
CA LEU A 49 -7.45 -6.48 4.61
C LEU A 49 -6.03 -5.98 4.61
N SER A 50 -5.34 -6.08 5.74
CA SER A 50 -3.89 -5.87 5.76
C SER A 50 -3.16 -6.85 6.67
N VAL A 51 -1.96 -7.26 6.23
CA VAL A 51 -0.90 -7.66 7.16
C VAL A 51 -0.13 -6.40 7.50
N PRO A 52 -0.15 -5.91 8.75
CA PRO A 52 0.39 -4.61 9.10
C PRO A 52 1.87 -4.46 8.73
N CYS A 53 2.20 -3.38 8.05
CA CYS A 53 3.55 -3.00 7.66
C CYS A 53 3.74 -1.50 7.90
N LYS A 54 4.94 -1.09 8.28
CA LYS A 54 5.23 0.32 8.57
C LYS A 54 4.90 1.26 7.40
N LEU A 55 5.20 0.86 6.16
CA LEU A 55 4.89 1.66 4.97
C LEU A 55 3.39 1.77 4.67
N LEU A 56 2.56 0.92 5.26
CA LEU A 56 1.11 0.92 5.08
C LEU A 56 0.36 1.63 6.22
N ALA A 57 1.07 2.11 7.26
CA ALA A 57 0.46 2.63 8.47
C ALA A 57 -0.59 3.73 8.20
N ASN A 58 -0.25 4.74 7.40
CA ASN A 58 -1.20 5.81 7.09
C ASN A 58 -2.43 5.35 6.29
N MET A 59 -2.28 4.34 5.41
CA MET A 59 -3.44 3.74 4.73
C MET A 59 -4.32 2.98 5.72
N ILE A 60 -3.72 2.26 6.66
CA ILE A 60 -4.43 1.56 7.73
C ILE A 60 -5.22 2.56 8.58
N ASP A 61 -4.58 3.64 9.05
CA ASP A 61 -5.23 4.69 9.83
C ASP A 61 -6.42 5.33 9.10
N ILE A 62 -6.29 5.53 7.77
CA ILE A 62 -7.38 6.05 6.94
C ILE A 62 -8.55 5.07 6.88
N LEU A 63 -8.25 3.78 6.66
CA LEU A 63 -9.27 2.74 6.51
C LEU A 63 -9.98 2.41 7.83
N GLU A 64 -9.28 2.46 8.97
CA GLU A 64 -9.87 2.27 10.30
C GLU A 64 -10.89 3.36 10.65
N GLN A 65 -10.74 4.57 10.08
CA GLN A 65 -11.64 5.70 10.29
C GLN A 65 -12.73 5.82 9.23
N ASP A 66 -12.70 4.98 8.18
CA ASP A 66 -13.63 5.05 7.04
C ASP A 66 -14.83 4.11 7.26
N ASN A 67 -15.99 4.69 7.55
CA ASN A 67 -17.22 3.93 7.77
C ASN A 67 -17.91 3.44 6.48
N GLU A 68 -17.40 3.79 5.30
CA GLU A 68 -17.97 3.38 4.01
C GLU A 68 -17.42 2.05 3.51
N VAL A 69 -16.33 1.57 4.09
CA VAL A 69 -15.65 0.33 3.69
C VAL A 69 -15.46 -0.60 4.88
N TYR A 70 -15.30 -1.89 4.60
CA TYR A 70 -14.85 -2.83 5.62
C TYR A 70 -13.32 -2.87 5.65
N TYR A 71 -12.75 -2.77 6.83
CA TYR A 71 -11.32 -2.98 7.06
C TYR A 71 -11.07 -3.92 8.24
N SER A 72 -10.06 -4.81 8.10
CA SER A 72 -9.53 -5.60 9.21
C SER A 72 -8.06 -5.95 8.96
N SER A 73 -7.30 -6.11 10.04
CA SER A 73 -5.97 -6.72 9.98
C SER A 73 -6.06 -8.25 10.04
N VAL A 74 -5.08 -8.92 9.43
CA VAL A 74 -4.94 -10.38 9.47
C VAL A 74 -3.51 -10.75 9.88
N PRO A 75 -3.32 -11.88 10.55
CA PRO A 75 -1.99 -12.27 11.04
C PRO A 75 -1.07 -12.81 9.95
N ARG A 76 -1.62 -13.33 8.84
CA ARG A 76 -0.87 -13.95 7.75
C ARG A 76 -1.49 -13.67 6.40
N GLU A 77 -0.66 -13.54 5.38
CA GLU A 77 -1.08 -13.17 4.05
C GLU A 77 -1.95 -14.26 3.41
N GLU A 78 -1.59 -15.53 3.54
CA GLU A 78 -2.39 -16.64 2.99
C GLU A 78 -3.79 -16.76 3.61
N GLU A 79 -3.94 -16.44 4.91
CA GLU A 79 -5.25 -16.37 5.56
C GLU A 79 -6.07 -15.21 4.98
N GLY A 80 -5.42 -14.05 4.77
CA GLY A 80 -6.02 -12.90 4.11
C GLY A 80 -6.52 -13.22 2.70
N MET A 81 -5.78 -14.04 1.93
CA MET A 81 -6.23 -14.50 0.61
C MET A 81 -7.54 -15.30 0.70
N GLY A 82 -7.66 -16.19 1.67
CA GLY A 82 -8.89 -16.96 1.92
C GLY A 82 -10.07 -16.08 2.30
N ILE A 83 -9.85 -15.09 3.17
CA ILE A 83 -10.89 -14.14 3.57
C ILE A 83 -11.32 -13.26 2.40
N CYS A 84 -10.37 -12.75 1.59
CA CYS A 84 -10.67 -11.99 0.38
C CYS A 84 -11.49 -12.81 -0.62
N ALA A 85 -11.15 -14.09 -0.82
CA ALA A 85 -11.92 -15.00 -1.67
C ALA A 85 -13.38 -15.11 -1.18
N GLY A 86 -13.57 -15.35 0.11
CA GLY A 86 -14.91 -15.41 0.71
C GLY A 86 -15.67 -14.09 0.60
N ALA A 87 -15.01 -12.95 0.80
CA ALA A 87 -15.60 -11.63 0.64
C ALA A 87 -16.07 -11.39 -0.81
N TYR A 88 -15.25 -11.74 -1.80
CA TYR A 88 -15.63 -11.61 -3.21
C TYR A 88 -16.84 -12.48 -3.56
N LEU A 89 -16.86 -13.73 -3.13
CA LEU A 89 -18.02 -14.63 -3.31
C LEU A 89 -19.27 -14.11 -2.59
N GLY A 90 -19.09 -13.33 -1.51
CA GLY A 90 -20.15 -12.62 -0.80
C GLY A 90 -20.55 -11.29 -1.45
N GLY A 91 -20.04 -10.94 -2.64
CA GLY A 91 -20.41 -9.75 -3.39
C GLY A 91 -19.59 -8.50 -3.07
N LYS A 92 -18.49 -8.63 -2.32
CA LYS A 92 -17.54 -7.54 -2.06
C LYS A 92 -16.44 -7.49 -3.12
N PHE A 93 -15.79 -6.33 -3.27
CA PHE A 93 -14.60 -6.23 -4.11
C PHE A 93 -13.36 -6.00 -3.24
N PRO A 94 -12.56 -7.06 -2.98
CA PRO A 94 -11.53 -7.02 -1.96
C PRO A 94 -10.18 -6.51 -2.47
N CYS A 95 -9.47 -5.83 -1.56
CA CYS A 95 -8.06 -5.49 -1.66
C CYS A 95 -7.33 -6.03 -0.41
N ILE A 96 -6.24 -6.75 -0.60
CA ILE A 96 -5.32 -7.11 0.48
C ILE A 96 -4.05 -6.28 0.37
N MET A 97 -3.69 -5.65 1.48
CA MET A 97 -2.50 -4.82 1.63
C MET A 97 -1.43 -5.60 2.39
N MET A 98 -0.23 -5.69 1.83
CA MET A 98 0.86 -6.45 2.44
C MET A 98 2.23 -5.92 2.01
N GLN A 99 3.27 -6.38 2.68
CA GLN A 99 4.64 -6.23 2.19
C GLN A 99 4.92 -7.25 1.08
N ASN A 100 5.85 -6.97 0.17
CA ASN A 100 6.22 -7.89 -0.90
C ASN A 100 6.66 -9.29 -0.42
N THR A 101 7.19 -9.42 0.80
CA THR A 101 7.47 -10.72 1.42
C THR A 101 6.24 -11.61 1.53
N GLY A 102 5.05 -11.02 1.68
CA GLY A 102 3.79 -11.75 1.79
C GLY A 102 3.41 -12.50 0.51
N ILE A 103 3.89 -12.07 -0.66
CA ILE A 103 3.69 -12.79 -1.91
C ILE A 103 4.31 -14.18 -1.85
N GLY A 104 5.52 -14.31 -1.29
CA GLY A 104 6.18 -15.60 -1.12
C GLY A 104 5.36 -16.57 -0.27
N ASN A 105 4.76 -16.08 0.83
CA ASN A 105 3.90 -16.89 1.71
C ASN A 105 2.58 -17.28 1.05
N SER A 106 2.12 -16.51 0.06
CA SER A 106 0.78 -16.64 -0.51
C SER A 106 0.73 -17.40 -1.83
N VAL A 107 1.87 -17.83 -2.39
CA VAL A 107 1.94 -18.48 -3.73
C VAL A 107 0.91 -19.60 -3.87
N ASN A 108 0.84 -20.53 -2.91
CA ASN A 108 -0.11 -21.63 -2.97
C ASN A 108 -1.57 -21.13 -2.91
N ALA A 109 -1.90 -20.22 -2.01
CA ALA A 109 -3.26 -19.66 -1.89
C ALA A 109 -3.66 -18.90 -3.18
N ILE A 110 -2.73 -18.19 -3.80
CA ILE A 110 -2.96 -17.49 -5.07
C ILE A 110 -3.32 -18.49 -6.16
N VAL A 111 -2.51 -19.54 -6.36
CA VAL A 111 -2.70 -20.52 -7.45
C VAL A 111 -3.91 -21.41 -7.21
N SER A 112 -4.01 -21.99 -5.99
CA SER A 112 -5.00 -23.03 -5.69
C SER A 112 -6.38 -22.48 -5.34
N LEU A 113 -6.50 -21.18 -5.07
CA LEU A 113 -7.76 -20.55 -4.71
C LEU A 113 -8.07 -19.36 -5.63
N ILE A 114 -7.23 -18.32 -5.60
CA ILE A 114 -7.56 -17.05 -6.27
C ILE A 114 -7.63 -17.23 -7.80
N GLN A 115 -6.61 -17.82 -8.41
CA GLN A 115 -6.57 -18.03 -9.85
C GLN A 115 -7.50 -19.18 -10.31
N LEU A 116 -7.57 -20.25 -9.52
CA LEU A 116 -8.42 -21.39 -9.85
C LEU A 116 -9.89 -20.99 -9.98
N TYR A 117 -10.36 -20.11 -9.11
CA TYR A 117 -11.75 -19.62 -9.10
C TYR A 117 -11.91 -18.27 -9.81
N GLN A 118 -10.87 -17.77 -10.48
CA GLN A 118 -10.88 -16.53 -11.26
C GLN A 118 -11.36 -15.31 -10.44
N LEU A 119 -10.82 -15.16 -9.24
CA LEU A 119 -11.23 -14.12 -8.30
C LEU A 119 -10.44 -12.82 -8.53
N PRO A 120 -11.07 -11.71 -8.88
CA PRO A 120 -10.41 -10.41 -9.11
C PRO A 120 -10.07 -9.73 -7.79
N ILE A 121 -9.01 -10.16 -7.15
CA ILE A 121 -8.53 -9.61 -5.89
C ILE A 121 -7.38 -8.65 -6.17
N ILE A 122 -7.38 -7.49 -5.50
CA ILE A 122 -6.33 -6.49 -5.62
C ILE A 122 -5.26 -6.76 -4.57
N PHE A 123 -4.02 -6.97 -5.01
CA PHE A 123 -2.85 -7.04 -4.14
C PHE A 123 -2.17 -5.68 -4.12
N LEU A 124 -2.36 -4.91 -3.05
CA LEU A 124 -1.66 -3.65 -2.82
C LEU A 124 -0.40 -3.93 -2.00
N ILE A 125 0.75 -3.76 -2.60
CA ILE A 125 2.01 -4.25 -2.07
C ILE A 125 2.94 -3.09 -1.77
N SER A 126 3.36 -2.93 -0.51
CA SER A 126 4.50 -2.09 -0.17
C SER A 126 5.78 -2.77 -0.65
N TYR A 127 6.40 -2.21 -1.70
CA TYR A 127 7.54 -2.83 -2.37
C TYR A 127 8.84 -2.45 -1.65
N ARG A 128 9.17 -3.24 -0.62
CA ARG A 128 10.39 -3.09 0.17
C ARG A 128 11.61 -3.60 -0.60
N GLY A 129 12.77 -3.00 -0.35
CA GLY A 129 14.03 -3.38 -0.97
C GLY A 129 14.28 -2.74 -2.33
N THR A 130 13.43 -1.81 -2.79
CA THR A 130 13.66 -0.95 -3.95
C THR A 130 14.60 0.22 -3.61
N PRO A 131 15.10 1.01 -4.58
CA PRO A 131 16.01 2.12 -4.32
C PRO A 131 15.53 3.02 -3.18
N GLY A 132 16.48 3.43 -2.32
CA GLY A 132 16.20 4.23 -1.11
C GLY A 132 15.96 3.41 0.16
N GLU A 133 15.71 2.09 0.07
CA GLU A 133 15.58 1.21 1.23
C GLU A 133 16.87 1.13 2.04
N LYS A 134 16.73 1.31 3.38
CA LYS A 134 17.87 1.32 4.30
C LYS A 134 18.07 -0.01 5.02
N VAL A 135 17.11 -0.92 4.94
CA VAL A 135 17.15 -2.23 5.61
C VAL A 135 17.60 -3.30 4.62
N GLY A 136 18.89 -3.69 4.66
CA GLY A 136 19.48 -4.63 3.72
C GLY A 136 18.77 -5.98 3.62
N ALA A 137 18.16 -6.46 4.70
CA ALA A 137 17.37 -7.69 4.70
C ALA A 137 16.17 -7.68 3.75
N GLN A 138 15.64 -6.50 3.41
CA GLN A 138 14.51 -6.36 2.48
C GLN A 138 14.92 -6.56 1.02
N GLY A 139 16.20 -6.37 0.69
CA GLY A 139 16.70 -6.44 -0.69
C GLY A 139 16.61 -7.83 -1.33
N SER A 140 16.66 -8.89 -0.53
CA SER A 140 16.61 -10.27 -1.06
C SER A 140 15.25 -10.58 -1.68
N MET A 141 14.16 -10.22 -1.00
CA MET A 141 12.81 -10.46 -1.51
C MET A 141 12.46 -9.52 -2.69
N ALA A 142 12.99 -8.31 -2.70
CA ALA A 142 12.79 -7.38 -3.82
C ALA A 142 13.25 -7.97 -5.16
N LYS A 143 14.38 -8.68 -5.17
CA LYS A 143 14.96 -9.28 -6.38
C LYS A 143 14.07 -10.35 -7.05
N VAL A 144 13.19 -10.99 -6.29
CA VAL A 144 12.36 -12.10 -6.78
C VAL A 144 10.87 -11.77 -6.81
N THR A 145 10.45 -10.63 -6.28
CA THR A 145 9.03 -10.25 -6.18
C THR A 145 8.35 -10.22 -7.54
N GLU A 146 8.94 -9.49 -8.49
CA GLU A 146 8.38 -9.38 -9.84
C GLU A 146 8.44 -10.72 -10.60
N ASP A 147 9.53 -11.48 -10.43
CA ASP A 147 9.67 -12.81 -11.06
C ASP A 147 8.60 -13.78 -10.57
N ILE A 148 8.27 -13.77 -9.27
CA ILE A 148 7.18 -14.57 -8.72
C ILE A 148 5.84 -14.13 -9.33
N LEU A 149 5.53 -12.85 -9.32
CA LEU A 149 4.27 -12.34 -9.89
C LEU A 149 4.16 -12.64 -11.38
N ASN A 150 5.24 -12.47 -12.16
CA ASN A 150 5.30 -12.80 -13.58
C ASN A 150 5.14 -14.31 -13.83
N THR A 151 5.78 -15.15 -13.02
CA THR A 151 5.62 -16.62 -13.09
C THR A 151 4.16 -17.03 -12.82
N LEU A 152 3.50 -16.35 -11.89
CA LEU A 152 2.08 -16.51 -11.59
C LEU A 152 1.17 -15.83 -12.63
N ARG A 153 1.73 -15.14 -13.62
CA ARG A 153 1.01 -14.39 -14.65
C ARG A 153 0.04 -13.35 -14.07
N ILE A 154 0.42 -12.74 -12.95
CA ILE A 154 -0.34 -11.66 -12.32
C ILE A 154 0.10 -10.34 -12.94
N PRO A 155 -0.80 -9.57 -13.56
CA PRO A 155 -0.48 -8.24 -14.08
C PRO A 155 0.02 -7.32 -12.96
N ILE A 156 1.04 -6.51 -13.26
CA ILE A 156 1.70 -5.62 -12.31
C ILE A 156 1.53 -4.17 -12.75
N LEU A 157 1.10 -3.32 -11.83
CA LEU A 157 1.23 -1.86 -11.91
C LEU A 157 2.28 -1.43 -10.90
N GLN A 158 3.44 -0.96 -11.37
CA GLN A 158 4.44 -0.36 -10.49
C GLN A 158 4.16 1.14 -10.32
N CYS A 159 4.09 1.58 -9.07
CA CYS A 159 3.91 2.97 -8.68
C CYS A 159 5.22 3.48 -8.05
N SER A 160 6.02 4.20 -8.85
CA SER A 160 7.28 4.82 -8.44
C SER A 160 7.14 6.34 -8.24
N SER A 161 6.04 6.92 -8.71
CA SER A 161 5.73 8.35 -8.63
C SER A 161 4.25 8.61 -8.41
N GLU A 162 3.91 9.85 -7.98
CA GLU A 162 2.52 10.27 -7.81
C GLU A 162 1.69 10.17 -9.11
N ARG A 163 2.32 10.30 -10.28
CA ARG A 163 1.64 10.16 -11.59
C ARG A 163 1.14 8.75 -11.86
N ASP A 164 1.83 7.75 -11.30
CA ASP A 164 1.43 6.36 -11.48
C ASP A 164 0.16 6.03 -10.70
N LEU A 165 -0.11 6.78 -9.63
CA LEU A 165 -1.32 6.61 -8.82
C LEU A 165 -2.61 6.87 -9.62
N ASP A 166 -2.56 7.71 -10.64
CA ASP A 166 -3.71 8.00 -11.50
C ASP A 166 -4.14 6.79 -12.35
N LYS A 167 -3.23 5.82 -12.53
CA LYS A 167 -3.49 4.57 -13.27
C LYS A 167 -4.19 3.51 -12.41
N ILE A 168 -4.16 3.64 -11.07
CA ILE A 168 -4.67 2.64 -10.13
C ILE A 168 -6.13 2.28 -10.44
N SER A 169 -6.99 3.28 -10.63
CA SER A 169 -8.40 3.02 -10.88
C SER A 169 -8.64 2.21 -12.16
N THR A 170 -7.98 2.57 -13.27
CA THR A 170 -8.08 1.83 -14.53
C THR A 170 -7.54 0.41 -14.37
N PHE A 171 -6.41 0.25 -13.68
CA PHE A 171 -5.77 -1.04 -13.47
C PHE A 171 -6.60 -1.95 -12.56
N THR A 172 -7.20 -1.39 -11.52
CA THR A 172 -8.13 -2.11 -10.62
C THR A 172 -9.38 -2.59 -11.36
N ASN A 173 -9.94 -1.75 -12.25
CA ASN A 173 -11.07 -2.15 -13.08
C ASN A 173 -10.70 -3.27 -14.06
N HIS A 174 -9.46 -3.32 -14.53
CA HIS A 174 -8.97 -4.41 -15.37
C HIS A 174 -9.08 -5.78 -14.68
N ALA A 175 -8.84 -5.85 -13.36
CA ALA A 175 -9.01 -7.09 -12.59
C ALA A 175 -10.43 -7.66 -12.73
N LYS A 176 -11.46 -6.80 -12.63
CA LYS A 176 -12.88 -7.21 -12.80
C LYS A 176 -13.15 -7.73 -14.21
N VAL A 177 -12.66 -7.01 -15.23
CA VAL A 177 -12.90 -7.38 -16.63
C VAL A 177 -12.24 -8.71 -16.99
N MET A 178 -11.05 -8.94 -16.44
CA MET A 178 -10.27 -10.16 -16.71
C MET A 178 -10.58 -11.32 -15.74
N GLU A 179 -11.44 -11.08 -14.74
CA GLU A 179 -11.73 -12.07 -13.68
C GLU A 179 -10.44 -12.67 -13.10
N SER A 180 -9.48 -11.78 -12.78
CA SER A 180 -8.13 -12.19 -12.41
C SER A 180 -7.53 -11.23 -11.37
N PRO A 181 -6.69 -11.72 -10.44
CA PRO A 181 -5.99 -10.84 -9.52
C PRO A 181 -5.01 -9.93 -10.25
N VAL A 182 -4.74 -8.77 -9.67
CA VAL A 182 -3.71 -7.82 -10.12
C VAL A 182 -2.87 -7.35 -8.93
N ALA A 183 -1.61 -7.01 -9.19
CA ALA A 183 -0.68 -6.50 -8.18
C ALA A 183 -0.33 -5.03 -8.45
N ILE A 184 -0.45 -4.19 -7.42
CA ILE A 184 -0.02 -2.80 -7.40
C ILE A 184 1.18 -2.72 -6.48
N LEU A 185 2.37 -2.52 -7.05
CA LEU A 185 3.63 -2.38 -6.32
C LEU A 185 3.90 -0.91 -6.04
N CYS A 186 3.87 -0.51 -4.77
CA CYS A 186 4.21 0.85 -4.36
C CYS A 186 5.67 0.87 -3.88
N ASP A 187 6.55 1.52 -4.64
CA ASP A 187 7.98 1.59 -4.35
C ASP A 187 8.28 2.24 -3.01
N PHE A 188 9.39 1.81 -2.39
CA PHE A 188 9.84 2.36 -1.11
C PHE A 188 9.98 3.89 -1.17
N GLU A 189 10.57 4.43 -2.24
CA GLU A 189 10.80 5.87 -2.38
C GLU A 189 9.50 6.69 -2.42
N LEU A 190 8.44 6.16 -3.03
CA LEU A 190 7.11 6.76 -3.03
C LEU A 190 6.47 6.73 -1.63
N MET A 191 6.68 5.63 -0.88
CA MET A 191 6.01 5.34 0.39
C MET A 191 6.81 5.77 1.62
N LYS A 192 8.14 5.97 1.51
CA LYS A 192 9.03 6.21 2.67
C LYS A 192 8.64 7.44 3.49
N ASP A 193 8.05 8.39 2.83
CA ASP A 193 7.60 9.62 3.44
C ASP A 193 6.23 9.47 4.11
N ASP A 194 5.57 8.34 3.94
CA ASP A 194 4.34 7.93 4.62
C ASP A 194 4.57 7.20 5.96
N THR A 195 5.78 7.28 6.54
CA THR A 195 6.12 6.55 7.77
C THR A 195 6.56 7.45 8.92
#